data_2ff16f2765a47691b1d6ad27fb2be807
#
_entry.id   2ff16f2765a47691b1d6ad27fb2be807
#
_cell.length_a   1.000
_cell.length_b   1.000
_cell.length_c   1.000
_cell.angle_alpha   90.00
_cell.angle_beta   90.00
_cell.angle_gamma   90.00
#
_symmetry.space_group_name_H-M   'P 1'
#
loop_
_entity.id
_entity.type
_entity.pdbx_description
1 polymer ?
#
loop_
_entity_poly.entity_id
_entity_poly.type
_entity_poly.pdbx_seq_one_letter_code
_entity_poly.pdbx_strand_id
1 'polypeptide(L)'
;MKMNREEFIEEVIKKVKQLPISNVMETRIDVVRRGNSFQAKCPFHNDNKLGSFSISNKKGIFKCFSCDEGGDAVKFIAKYDKISFGASAIKIALEFGLITKEEYKEAFGSKTDNEVVETVRKTYIASMEKVDYEEERADIEVLHNVFSVFSRGSSLCEGHEKLTEEHKAYLIGRGLSEKDIEEDGYFSFPGRHSAFLTNFYNAMYEEFGYTPEILKDIPGFFCTENCKMDFQTKDGEITVPIYAYRRQEGICIPMKNAKGQIAGIQIRLDETHDDSRRYIWFSSTFADAEDKSNMYINGTGAGAPLDVVYPEKIKHTTLFITEGRFKSRKIANTYGCVSISVQGIGNWRNIEQEIKDIEEKTGYDIKHICIAYDADMSYNINVYNQFKKMTDKLKEEFDKNIYVCMWATELGKGIDDILENNKGDMIDRMEKTQFDSYYAQYVKMVTDKEGKKAFKEKPKPLLKAYFDREVLPKFNKYKDIV
;
A
#
# COMPACT_ATOMS: atom_id res chain seq x y z
N MET A 1 -30.92 -39.48 -1.80
CA MET A 1 -31.40 -38.41 -0.93
C MET A 1 -31.30 -37.14 -1.75
N LYS A 2 -32.37 -36.41 -2.02
CA LYS A 2 -32.29 -35.12 -2.77
C LYS A 2 -31.61 -34.12 -1.85
N MET A 3 -30.50 -33.56 -2.33
CA MET A 3 -29.79 -32.48 -1.67
C MET A 3 -30.74 -31.29 -1.46
N ASN A 4 -30.75 -30.70 -0.27
CA ASN A 4 -31.57 -29.53 -0.05
C ASN A 4 -30.96 -28.28 -0.74
N ARG A 5 -31.72 -27.19 -0.87
CA ARG A 5 -31.29 -26.01 -1.61
C ARG A 5 -30.10 -25.31 -0.98
N GLU A 6 -30.01 -25.28 0.32
CA GLU A 6 -28.91 -24.66 1.05
C GLU A 6 -27.62 -25.45 0.83
N GLU A 7 -27.70 -26.79 0.93
CA GLU A 7 -26.58 -27.68 0.63
C GLU A 7 -26.08 -27.53 -0.82
N PHE A 8 -27.02 -27.41 -1.77
CA PHE A 8 -26.67 -27.20 -3.19
C PHE A 8 -25.93 -25.87 -3.38
N ILE A 9 -26.43 -24.77 -2.77
CA ILE A 9 -25.79 -23.45 -2.86
C ILE A 9 -24.41 -23.46 -2.23
N GLU A 10 -24.25 -24.07 -1.06
CA GLU A 10 -22.94 -24.22 -0.41
C GLU A 10 -21.96 -24.98 -1.29
N GLU A 11 -22.43 -26.03 -1.93
CA GLU A 11 -21.59 -26.82 -2.86
C GLU A 11 -21.20 -26.01 -4.09
N VAL A 12 -22.13 -25.25 -4.67
CA VAL A 12 -21.85 -24.33 -5.79
C VAL A 12 -20.78 -23.31 -5.41
N ILE A 13 -20.91 -22.67 -4.24
CA ILE A 13 -19.92 -21.69 -3.76
C ILE A 13 -18.56 -22.35 -3.54
N LYS A 14 -18.51 -23.54 -2.94
CA LYS A 14 -17.27 -24.32 -2.77
C LYS A 14 -16.60 -24.62 -4.10
N LYS A 15 -17.36 -25.04 -5.11
CA LYS A 15 -16.85 -25.31 -6.44
C LYS A 15 -16.31 -24.04 -7.11
N VAL A 16 -17.04 -22.92 -7.02
CA VAL A 16 -16.61 -21.63 -7.57
C VAL A 16 -15.31 -21.13 -6.90
N LYS A 17 -15.16 -21.33 -5.60
CA LYS A 17 -13.93 -20.95 -4.87
C LYS A 17 -12.69 -21.78 -5.25
N GLN A 18 -12.87 -22.93 -5.87
CA GLN A 18 -11.75 -23.74 -6.38
C GLN A 18 -11.23 -23.25 -7.74
N LEU A 19 -11.98 -22.42 -8.43
CA LEU A 19 -11.52 -21.82 -9.67
C LEU A 19 -10.44 -20.77 -9.39
N PRO A 20 -9.38 -20.73 -10.21
CA PRO A 20 -8.48 -19.57 -10.20
C PRO A 20 -9.27 -18.31 -10.50
N ILE A 21 -9.24 -17.35 -9.59
CA ILE A 21 -10.01 -16.09 -9.75
C ILE A 21 -9.60 -15.34 -11.01
N SER A 22 -8.33 -15.41 -11.44
CA SER A 22 -7.86 -14.84 -12.70
C SER A 22 -8.66 -15.35 -13.88
N ASN A 23 -8.92 -16.65 -13.97
CA ASN A 23 -9.67 -17.26 -15.08
C ASN A 23 -11.11 -16.76 -15.14
N VAL A 24 -11.75 -16.58 -13.98
CA VAL A 24 -13.10 -15.98 -13.93
C VAL A 24 -13.07 -14.52 -14.37
N MET A 25 -12.06 -13.77 -14.00
CA MET A 25 -11.94 -12.36 -14.37
C MET A 25 -11.58 -12.16 -15.84
N GLU A 26 -10.76 -13.03 -16.41
CA GLU A 26 -10.39 -13.04 -17.84
C GLU A 26 -11.61 -13.15 -18.77
N THR A 27 -12.73 -13.67 -18.29
CA THR A 27 -13.99 -13.68 -19.05
C THR A 27 -14.61 -12.29 -19.22
N ARG A 28 -14.10 -11.27 -18.53
CA ARG A 28 -14.66 -9.89 -18.49
C ARG A 28 -13.64 -8.79 -18.73
N ILE A 29 -12.39 -9.00 -18.35
CA ILE A 29 -11.32 -7.99 -18.43
C ILE A 29 -10.00 -8.64 -18.84
N ASP A 30 -9.09 -7.83 -19.38
CA ASP A 30 -7.74 -8.25 -19.70
C ASP A 30 -6.94 -8.40 -18.41
N VAL A 31 -6.50 -9.62 -18.10
CA VAL A 31 -5.71 -9.95 -16.92
C VAL A 31 -4.27 -10.26 -17.32
N VAL A 32 -3.32 -9.64 -16.65
CA VAL A 32 -1.89 -9.79 -16.92
C VAL A 32 -1.22 -10.44 -15.73
N ARG A 33 -0.48 -11.52 -15.94
CA ARG A 33 0.29 -12.20 -14.90
C ARG A 33 1.47 -11.34 -14.44
N ARG A 34 1.67 -11.24 -13.12
CA ARG A 34 2.76 -10.52 -12.48
C ARG A 34 3.35 -11.35 -11.34
N GLY A 35 4.40 -12.14 -11.62
CA GLY A 35 4.95 -13.07 -10.64
C GLY A 35 3.93 -14.13 -10.22
N ASN A 36 3.71 -14.24 -8.93
CA ASN A 36 2.71 -15.13 -8.34
C ASN A 36 1.30 -14.52 -8.29
N SER A 37 1.14 -13.25 -8.67
CA SER A 37 -0.13 -12.54 -8.72
C SER A 37 -0.52 -12.17 -10.14
N PHE A 38 -1.70 -11.57 -10.29
CA PHE A 38 -2.20 -11.07 -11.55
C PHE A 38 -2.63 -9.61 -11.37
N GLN A 39 -2.61 -8.85 -12.44
CA GLN A 39 -3.04 -7.46 -12.45
C GLN A 39 -3.94 -7.17 -13.64
N ALA A 40 -4.80 -6.17 -13.48
CA ALA A 40 -5.67 -5.65 -14.55
C ALA A 40 -5.83 -4.14 -14.40
N LYS A 41 -6.45 -3.51 -15.38
CA LYS A 41 -7.05 -2.19 -15.18
C LYS A 41 -8.35 -2.37 -14.40
N CYS A 42 -8.55 -1.55 -13.37
CA CYS A 42 -9.76 -1.66 -12.57
C CYS A 42 -11.01 -1.27 -13.40
N PRO A 43 -12.02 -2.14 -13.52
CA PRO A 43 -13.21 -1.81 -14.26
C PRO A 43 -14.22 -0.95 -13.47
N PHE A 44 -13.93 -0.68 -12.19
CA PHE A 44 -14.88 -0.03 -11.29
C PHE A 44 -14.64 1.47 -11.10
N HIS A 45 -13.55 2.00 -11.66
CA HIS A 45 -13.25 3.44 -11.75
C HIS A 45 -12.51 3.72 -13.06
N ASN A 46 -12.32 4.99 -13.41
CA ASN A 46 -11.54 5.34 -14.60
C ASN A 46 -10.06 5.08 -14.36
N ASP A 47 -9.60 3.89 -14.71
CA ASP A 47 -8.23 3.42 -14.52
C ASP A 47 -7.50 3.33 -15.86
N ASN A 48 -6.49 4.17 -16.02
CA ASN A 48 -5.69 4.24 -17.25
C ASN A 48 -4.35 3.49 -17.14
N LYS A 49 -4.02 2.93 -15.95
CA LYS A 49 -2.71 2.30 -15.68
C LYS A 49 -2.89 0.92 -15.06
N LEU A 50 -2.07 -0.04 -15.48
CA LEU A 50 -1.91 -1.32 -14.78
C LEU A 50 -1.22 -1.11 -13.44
N GLY A 51 -1.64 -1.85 -12.41
CA GLY A 51 -0.96 -1.88 -11.11
C GLY A 51 -1.84 -1.54 -9.90
N SER A 52 -2.93 -0.79 -10.11
CA SER A 52 -3.88 -0.49 -9.04
C SER A 52 -4.80 -1.67 -8.67
N PHE A 53 -5.00 -2.60 -9.61
CA PHE A 53 -5.91 -3.74 -9.46
C PHE A 53 -5.11 -5.04 -9.44
N SER A 54 -5.01 -5.64 -8.26
CA SER A 54 -4.29 -6.88 -8.01
C SER A 54 -5.23 -8.06 -7.84
N ILE A 55 -4.82 -9.23 -8.32
CA ILE A 55 -5.58 -10.48 -8.29
C ILE A 55 -4.67 -11.58 -7.77
N SER A 56 -5.10 -12.32 -6.76
CA SER A 56 -4.37 -13.46 -6.18
C SER A 56 -5.16 -14.75 -6.34
N ASN A 57 -4.66 -15.68 -7.16
CA ASN A 57 -5.26 -17.01 -7.30
C ASN A 57 -5.11 -17.83 -6.02
N LYS A 58 -4.00 -17.72 -5.32
CA LYS A 58 -3.75 -18.44 -4.07
C LYS A 58 -4.77 -18.07 -3.00
N LYS A 59 -5.13 -16.78 -2.91
CA LYS A 59 -6.13 -16.29 -1.95
C LYS A 59 -7.55 -16.29 -2.50
N GLY A 60 -7.74 -16.46 -3.81
CA GLY A 60 -9.04 -16.38 -4.47
C GLY A 60 -9.68 -14.99 -4.45
N ILE A 61 -8.89 -13.92 -4.41
CA ILE A 61 -9.38 -12.55 -4.22
C ILE A 61 -8.77 -11.55 -5.20
N PHE A 62 -9.46 -10.41 -5.35
CA PHE A 62 -8.92 -9.21 -5.99
C PHE A 62 -8.98 -8.00 -5.07
N LYS A 63 -8.13 -7.01 -5.32
CA LYS A 63 -8.13 -5.72 -4.64
C LYS A 63 -7.70 -4.61 -5.59
N CYS A 64 -8.46 -3.52 -5.63
CA CYS A 64 -8.05 -2.27 -6.23
C CYS A 64 -7.57 -1.30 -5.15
N PHE A 65 -6.30 -0.90 -5.21
CA PHE A 65 -5.71 0.02 -4.24
C PHE A 65 -6.07 1.50 -4.51
N SER A 66 -6.66 1.81 -5.67
CA SER A 66 -7.08 3.17 -6.02
C SER A 66 -8.52 3.49 -5.60
N CYS A 67 -9.47 2.56 -5.80
CA CYS A 67 -10.88 2.78 -5.45
C CYS A 67 -11.35 1.91 -4.29
N ASP A 68 -10.45 1.12 -3.71
CA ASP A 68 -10.68 0.25 -2.56
C ASP A 68 -11.66 -0.93 -2.79
N GLU A 69 -12.07 -1.15 -4.06
CA GLU A 69 -12.89 -2.32 -4.38
C GLU A 69 -12.09 -3.60 -4.24
N GLY A 70 -12.68 -4.61 -3.60
CA GLY A 70 -12.07 -5.90 -3.42
C GLY A 70 -13.07 -6.99 -3.08
N GLY A 71 -12.69 -8.24 -3.26
CA GLY A 71 -13.53 -9.40 -3.00
C GLY A 71 -13.06 -10.65 -3.74
N ASP A 72 -13.93 -11.66 -3.78
CA ASP A 72 -13.71 -12.88 -4.55
C ASP A 72 -14.33 -12.81 -5.96
N ALA A 73 -14.26 -13.91 -6.69
CA ALA A 73 -14.81 -14.03 -8.04
C ALA A 73 -16.31 -13.70 -8.11
N VAL A 74 -17.08 -14.10 -7.09
CA VAL A 74 -18.53 -13.87 -7.04
C VAL A 74 -18.84 -12.38 -6.92
N LYS A 75 -18.13 -11.68 -6.04
CA LYS A 75 -18.28 -10.22 -5.86
C LYS A 75 -17.86 -9.45 -7.10
N PHE A 76 -16.78 -9.90 -7.77
CA PHE A 76 -16.33 -9.30 -9.02
C PHE A 76 -17.42 -9.37 -10.09
N ILE A 77 -17.92 -10.57 -10.39
CA ILE A 77 -18.97 -10.76 -11.41
C ILE A 77 -20.26 -10.04 -11.04
N ALA A 78 -20.66 -10.06 -9.75
CA ALA A 78 -21.85 -9.35 -9.30
C ALA A 78 -21.79 -7.86 -9.63
N LYS A 79 -20.65 -7.25 -9.38
CA LYS A 79 -20.46 -5.81 -9.62
C LYS A 79 -20.24 -5.48 -11.09
N TYR A 80 -19.46 -6.28 -11.80
CA TYR A 80 -19.14 -6.07 -13.19
C TYR A 80 -20.38 -6.23 -14.10
N ASP A 81 -21.09 -7.35 -13.94
CA ASP A 81 -22.28 -7.67 -14.72
C ASP A 81 -23.57 -6.97 -14.17
N LYS A 82 -23.45 -6.25 -13.01
CA LYS A 82 -24.56 -5.57 -12.33
C LYS A 82 -25.73 -6.50 -11.97
N ILE A 83 -25.39 -7.70 -11.53
CA ILE A 83 -26.34 -8.72 -11.08
C ILE A 83 -26.17 -8.99 -9.59
N SER A 84 -27.12 -9.69 -9.00
CA SER A 84 -27.03 -10.04 -7.59
C SER A 84 -25.94 -11.06 -7.33
N PHE A 85 -25.44 -11.13 -6.08
CA PHE A 85 -24.42 -12.12 -5.67
C PHE A 85 -24.86 -13.55 -5.96
N GLY A 86 -26.14 -13.87 -5.70
CA GLY A 86 -26.67 -15.19 -5.98
C GLY A 86 -26.65 -15.55 -7.46
N ALA A 87 -27.10 -14.62 -8.29
CA ALA A 87 -27.07 -14.81 -9.74
C ALA A 87 -25.64 -14.95 -10.27
N SER A 88 -24.67 -14.23 -9.69
CA SER A 88 -23.27 -14.32 -10.11
C SER A 88 -22.62 -15.66 -9.77
N ALA A 89 -22.86 -16.21 -8.55
CA ALA A 89 -22.34 -17.53 -8.19
C ALA A 89 -22.87 -18.63 -9.13
N ILE A 90 -24.17 -18.63 -9.39
CA ILE A 90 -24.80 -19.57 -10.33
C ILE A 90 -24.27 -19.36 -11.76
N LYS A 91 -24.13 -18.10 -12.19
CA LYS A 91 -23.61 -17.76 -13.52
C LYS A 91 -22.20 -18.30 -13.73
N ILE A 92 -21.28 -18.05 -12.77
CA ILE A 92 -19.92 -18.60 -12.81
C ILE A 92 -19.97 -20.12 -12.89
N ALA A 93 -20.77 -20.77 -12.03
CA ALA A 93 -20.86 -22.23 -12.00
C ALA A 93 -21.36 -22.82 -13.31
N LEU A 94 -22.31 -22.18 -13.98
CA LEU A 94 -22.80 -22.58 -15.30
C LEU A 94 -21.78 -22.29 -16.41
N GLU A 95 -21.14 -21.11 -16.41
CA GLU A 95 -20.15 -20.73 -17.41
C GLU A 95 -18.91 -21.65 -17.40
N PHE A 96 -18.50 -22.10 -16.21
CA PHE A 96 -17.34 -22.99 -16.04
C PHE A 96 -17.71 -24.48 -15.98
N GLY A 97 -18.98 -24.84 -16.24
CA GLY A 97 -19.42 -26.22 -16.25
C GLY A 97 -19.34 -26.94 -14.91
N LEU A 98 -19.35 -26.19 -13.79
CA LEU A 98 -19.33 -26.74 -12.44
C LEU A 98 -20.68 -27.32 -12.02
N ILE A 99 -21.75 -26.83 -12.65
CA ILE A 99 -23.12 -27.34 -12.57
C ILE A 99 -23.75 -27.34 -13.96
N THR A 100 -24.71 -28.24 -14.17
CA THR A 100 -25.52 -28.29 -15.37
C THR A 100 -26.81 -27.49 -15.21
N LYS A 101 -27.46 -27.14 -16.32
CA LYS A 101 -28.79 -26.50 -16.31
C LYS A 101 -29.85 -27.39 -15.70
N GLU A 102 -29.68 -28.71 -15.84
CA GLU A 102 -30.54 -29.72 -15.28
C GLU A 102 -30.41 -29.78 -13.76
N GLU A 103 -29.18 -29.82 -13.21
CA GLU A 103 -28.92 -29.76 -11.76
C GLU A 103 -29.50 -28.47 -11.16
N TYR A 104 -29.32 -27.32 -11.83
CA TYR A 104 -29.91 -26.05 -11.39
C TYR A 104 -31.45 -26.16 -11.33
N LYS A 105 -32.11 -26.65 -12.39
CA LYS A 105 -33.56 -26.81 -12.42
C LYS A 105 -34.08 -27.81 -11.38
N GLU A 106 -33.35 -28.88 -11.09
CA GLU A 106 -33.69 -29.83 -10.04
C GLU A 106 -33.65 -29.21 -8.64
N ALA A 107 -32.63 -28.37 -8.38
CA ALA A 107 -32.45 -27.71 -7.08
C ALA A 107 -33.50 -26.60 -6.82
N PHE A 108 -33.81 -25.82 -7.84
CA PHE A 108 -34.63 -24.61 -7.67
C PHE A 108 -36.05 -24.71 -8.23
N GLY A 109 -36.32 -25.64 -9.14
CA GLY A 109 -37.63 -25.83 -9.78
C GLY A 109 -38.05 -24.58 -10.56
N SER A 110 -39.36 -24.29 -10.56
CA SER A 110 -39.94 -23.10 -11.23
C SER A 110 -40.04 -21.86 -10.34
N LYS A 111 -39.28 -21.78 -9.24
CA LYS A 111 -39.27 -20.61 -8.34
C LYS A 111 -38.60 -19.41 -9.00
N THR A 112 -39.06 -18.22 -8.61
CA THR A 112 -38.55 -16.96 -9.14
C THR A 112 -37.07 -16.74 -8.73
N ASP A 113 -36.28 -16.14 -9.63
CA ASP A 113 -34.85 -15.85 -9.42
C ASP A 113 -34.57 -15.09 -8.11
N ASN A 114 -35.52 -14.29 -7.60
CA ASN A 114 -35.36 -13.48 -6.39
C ASN A 114 -35.22 -14.30 -5.09
N GLU A 115 -35.93 -15.43 -4.93
CA GLU A 115 -35.81 -16.27 -3.71
C GLU A 115 -34.50 -17.03 -3.68
N VAL A 116 -34.00 -17.47 -4.85
CA VAL A 116 -32.69 -18.11 -5.01
C VAL A 116 -31.59 -17.13 -4.67
N VAL A 117 -31.71 -15.91 -5.19
CA VAL A 117 -30.79 -14.79 -4.99
C VAL A 117 -30.59 -14.47 -3.52
N GLU A 118 -31.69 -14.39 -2.72
CA GLU A 118 -31.57 -14.02 -1.31
C GLU A 118 -30.94 -15.13 -0.48
N THR A 119 -31.21 -16.39 -0.78
CA THR A 119 -30.59 -17.52 -0.08
C THR A 119 -29.08 -17.61 -0.37
N VAL A 120 -28.68 -17.49 -1.65
CA VAL A 120 -27.26 -17.46 -2.04
C VAL A 120 -26.54 -16.27 -1.41
N ARG A 121 -27.18 -15.11 -1.34
CA ARG A 121 -26.63 -13.91 -0.69
C ARG A 121 -26.34 -14.12 0.81
N LYS A 122 -27.27 -14.72 1.56
CA LYS A 122 -27.06 -15.02 2.98
C LYS A 122 -25.90 -15.98 3.21
N THR A 123 -25.86 -17.09 2.44
CA THR A 123 -24.77 -18.06 2.52
C THR A 123 -23.43 -17.46 2.11
N TYR A 124 -23.44 -16.60 1.09
CA TYR A 124 -22.24 -15.88 0.64
C TYR A 124 -21.70 -14.94 1.72
N ILE A 125 -22.54 -14.10 2.33
CA ILE A 125 -22.12 -13.19 3.42
C ILE A 125 -21.47 -13.97 4.56
N ALA A 126 -22.11 -15.06 5.01
CA ALA A 126 -21.55 -15.92 6.05
C ALA A 126 -20.19 -16.55 5.66
N SER A 127 -19.93 -16.77 4.36
CA SER A 127 -18.67 -17.32 3.86
C SER A 127 -17.55 -16.29 3.71
N MET A 128 -17.89 -14.98 3.69
CA MET A 128 -16.95 -13.87 3.49
C MET A 128 -16.32 -13.33 4.78
N GLU A 129 -16.75 -13.79 5.95
CA GLU A 129 -16.36 -13.20 7.24
C GLU A 129 -14.86 -13.29 7.60
N LYS A 130 -14.01 -13.92 6.78
CA LYS A 130 -12.55 -13.98 7.03
C LYS A 130 -11.72 -14.08 5.76
N VAL A 131 -11.65 -13.03 4.96
CA VAL A 131 -10.62 -12.96 3.90
C VAL A 131 -9.56 -11.95 4.30
N ASP A 132 -8.45 -12.47 4.79
CA ASP A 132 -7.28 -11.67 5.10
C ASP A 132 -6.51 -11.35 3.80
N TYR A 133 -6.29 -10.04 3.56
CA TYR A 133 -5.65 -9.53 2.34
C TYR A 133 -4.12 -9.45 2.49
N GLU A 134 -3.51 -10.31 3.30
CA GLU A 134 -2.05 -10.33 3.41
C GLU A 134 -1.39 -10.66 2.06
N GLU A 135 -0.39 -9.87 1.69
CA GLU A 135 0.42 -10.15 0.51
C GLU A 135 1.29 -11.39 0.74
N GLU A 136 1.56 -12.13 -0.35
CA GLU A 136 2.47 -13.28 -0.33
C GLU A 136 3.92 -12.79 -0.21
N ARG A 137 4.34 -12.48 1.00
CA ARG A 137 5.71 -12.08 1.34
C ARG A 137 6.22 -12.95 2.47
N ALA A 138 7.53 -13.00 2.61
CA ALA A 138 8.16 -13.60 3.78
C ALA A 138 7.72 -12.88 5.07
N ASP A 139 7.82 -13.55 6.19
CA ASP A 139 7.56 -12.99 7.52
C ASP A 139 8.45 -11.78 7.78
N ILE A 140 7.97 -10.84 8.61
CA ILE A 140 8.65 -9.57 8.89
C ILE A 140 10.07 -9.76 9.43
N GLU A 141 10.33 -10.82 10.18
CA GLU A 141 11.66 -11.13 10.70
C GLU A 141 12.62 -11.50 9.56
N VAL A 142 12.17 -12.34 8.64
CA VAL A 142 12.95 -12.73 7.45
C VAL A 142 13.18 -11.52 6.55
N LEU A 143 12.14 -10.71 6.31
CA LEU A 143 12.27 -9.45 5.55
C LEU A 143 13.32 -8.54 6.17
N HIS A 144 13.24 -8.32 7.49
CA HIS A 144 14.18 -7.48 8.22
C HIS A 144 15.61 -7.99 8.10
N ASN A 145 15.83 -9.28 8.33
CA ASN A 145 17.16 -9.88 8.27
C ASN A 145 17.77 -9.74 6.87
N VAL A 146 17.05 -10.10 5.83
CA VAL A 146 17.50 -9.97 4.44
C VAL A 146 17.75 -8.50 4.07
N PHE A 147 16.81 -7.61 4.37
CA PHE A 147 16.95 -6.21 4.04
C PHE A 147 18.02 -5.50 4.89
N SER A 148 18.30 -5.94 6.11
CA SER A 148 19.40 -5.40 6.92
C SER A 148 20.76 -5.66 6.25
N VAL A 149 20.97 -6.85 5.71
CA VAL A 149 22.18 -7.18 4.94
C VAL A 149 22.20 -6.40 3.63
N PHE A 150 21.10 -6.39 2.86
CA PHE A 150 21.01 -5.66 1.60
C PHE A 150 21.24 -4.16 1.77
N SER A 151 20.80 -3.58 2.88
CA SER A 151 20.96 -2.16 3.21
C SER A 151 22.41 -1.72 3.48
N ARG A 152 23.35 -2.66 3.53
CA ARG A 152 24.79 -2.33 3.54
C ARG A 152 25.24 -1.82 2.17
N GLY A 153 24.44 -2.08 1.13
CA GLY A 153 24.71 -1.59 -0.22
C GLY A 153 26.10 -2.00 -0.71
N SER A 154 26.74 -1.12 -1.45
CA SER A 154 28.07 -1.39 -2.03
C SER A 154 29.17 -1.67 -1.01
N SER A 155 28.98 -1.32 0.29
CA SER A 155 29.98 -1.61 1.34
C SER A 155 30.17 -3.11 1.62
N LEU A 156 29.31 -3.98 1.10
CA LEU A 156 29.57 -5.42 1.07
C LEU A 156 30.76 -5.79 0.15
N CYS A 157 31.24 -4.87 -0.67
CA CYS A 157 32.42 -5.03 -1.52
C CYS A 157 33.54 -4.15 -0.99
N GLU A 158 34.75 -4.72 -0.87
CA GLU A 158 35.92 -4.01 -0.38
C GLU A 158 36.19 -2.73 -1.17
N GLY A 159 36.49 -1.63 -0.47
CA GLY A 159 36.79 -0.33 -1.08
C GLY A 159 35.58 0.47 -1.55
N HIS A 160 34.34 0.02 -1.25
CA HIS A 160 33.12 0.73 -1.63
C HIS A 160 32.34 1.20 -0.40
N GLU A 161 31.72 2.37 -0.53
CA GLU A 161 30.92 2.96 0.54
C GLU A 161 29.44 2.56 0.42
N LYS A 162 28.75 2.58 1.57
CA LYS A 162 27.31 2.33 1.67
C LYS A 162 26.50 3.41 0.94
N LEU A 163 26.89 4.67 1.08
CA LEU A 163 26.20 5.84 0.52
C LEU A 163 27.23 6.70 -0.23
N THR A 164 26.94 7.04 -1.48
CA THR A 164 27.81 7.91 -2.26
C THR A 164 27.80 9.34 -1.73
N GLU A 165 28.89 10.09 -1.94
CA GLU A 165 28.97 11.50 -1.52
C GLU A 165 27.86 12.36 -2.13
N GLU A 166 27.47 12.09 -3.38
CA GLU A 166 26.38 12.79 -4.07
C GLU A 166 25.03 12.57 -3.36
N HIS A 167 24.73 11.32 -3.02
CA HIS A 167 23.51 10.96 -2.30
C HIS A 167 23.51 11.51 -0.86
N LYS A 168 24.66 11.47 -0.20
CA LYS A 168 24.83 12.09 1.13
C LYS A 168 24.57 13.59 1.08
N ALA A 169 25.16 14.29 0.12
CA ALA A 169 24.95 15.72 -0.09
C ALA A 169 23.48 16.06 -0.37
N TYR A 170 22.80 15.23 -1.19
CA TYR A 170 21.37 15.38 -1.44
C TYR A 170 20.54 15.27 -0.15
N LEU A 171 20.80 14.24 0.69
CA LEU A 171 20.07 14.02 1.94
C LEU A 171 20.30 15.17 2.94
N ILE A 172 21.53 15.66 3.04
CA ILE A 172 21.85 16.86 3.85
C ILE A 172 21.11 18.07 3.30
N GLY A 173 21.08 18.26 1.97
CA GLY A 173 20.32 19.31 1.31
C GLY A 173 18.81 19.23 1.52
N ARG A 174 18.29 18.06 1.89
CA ARG A 174 16.89 17.83 2.33
C ARG A 174 16.68 18.08 3.84
N GLY A 175 17.69 18.60 4.53
CA GLY A 175 17.61 18.97 5.92
C GLY A 175 17.81 17.81 6.91
N LEU A 176 18.37 16.67 6.47
CA LEU A 176 18.75 15.58 7.36
C LEU A 176 20.14 15.82 7.94
N SER A 177 20.34 15.52 9.22
CA SER A 177 21.66 15.43 9.82
C SER A 177 22.36 14.12 9.43
N GLU A 178 23.69 14.07 9.57
CA GLU A 178 24.44 12.81 9.37
C GLU A 178 23.92 11.70 10.29
N LYS A 179 23.51 12.05 11.51
CA LYS A 179 22.90 11.13 12.46
C LYS A 179 21.56 10.58 11.92
N ASP A 180 20.69 11.44 11.38
CA ASP A 180 19.43 10.99 10.76
C ASP A 180 19.70 10.02 9.60
N ILE A 181 20.71 10.33 8.77
CA ILE A 181 21.07 9.50 7.61
C ILE A 181 21.53 8.10 8.06
N GLU A 182 22.34 8.05 9.12
CA GLU A 182 22.85 6.80 9.68
C GLU A 182 21.73 5.98 10.35
N GLU A 183 20.97 6.61 11.26
CA GLU A 183 19.88 5.96 12.01
C GLU A 183 18.75 5.46 11.11
N ASP A 184 18.38 6.24 10.10
CA ASP A 184 17.36 5.85 9.11
C ASP A 184 17.87 4.75 8.19
N GLY A 185 19.18 4.65 8.02
CA GLY A 185 19.84 3.58 7.29
C GLY A 185 19.83 3.76 5.78
N TYR A 186 19.79 5.01 5.28
CA TYR A 186 19.88 5.30 3.85
C TYR A 186 21.12 4.68 3.22
N PHE A 187 21.00 4.25 1.97
CA PHE A 187 22.10 3.72 1.19
C PHE A 187 21.90 3.98 -0.31
N SER A 188 22.99 4.03 -1.05
CA SER A 188 22.95 4.07 -2.52
C SER A 188 22.57 2.69 -3.04
N PHE A 189 21.72 2.63 -4.06
CA PHE A 189 21.41 1.35 -4.69
C PHE A 189 22.70 0.66 -5.14
N PRO A 190 22.90 -0.64 -4.86
CA PRO A 190 24.18 -1.31 -5.10
C PRO A 190 24.63 -1.20 -6.56
N GLY A 191 25.86 -0.76 -6.75
CA GLY A 191 26.49 -0.61 -8.06
C GLY A 191 26.73 -1.94 -8.79
N ARG A 192 27.37 -1.87 -9.98
CA ARG A 192 27.76 -3.07 -10.75
C ARG A 192 29.07 -3.64 -10.22
N HIS A 193 29.02 -4.24 -9.03
CA HIS A 193 30.17 -4.96 -8.49
C HIS A 193 29.97 -6.46 -8.74
N SER A 194 30.92 -7.10 -9.41
CA SER A 194 30.83 -8.52 -9.76
C SER A 194 30.68 -9.42 -8.53
N ALA A 195 31.24 -9.00 -7.40
CA ALA A 195 31.21 -9.75 -6.15
C ALA A 195 29.98 -9.44 -5.26
N PHE A 196 29.20 -8.39 -5.56
CA PHE A 196 28.15 -7.93 -4.64
C PHE A 196 27.14 -9.04 -4.27
N LEU A 197 26.63 -9.72 -5.28
CA LEU A 197 25.59 -10.74 -5.06
C LEU A 197 26.14 -11.93 -4.25
N THR A 198 27.37 -12.35 -4.54
CA THR A 198 28.04 -13.42 -3.79
C THR A 198 28.31 -13.00 -2.36
N ASN A 199 28.81 -11.80 -2.13
CA ASN A 199 29.07 -11.27 -0.79
C ASN A 199 27.76 -11.09 0.01
N PHE A 200 26.69 -10.67 -0.65
CA PHE A 200 25.36 -10.58 -0.05
C PHE A 200 24.84 -11.95 0.40
N TYR A 201 24.96 -12.98 -0.44
CA TYR A 201 24.56 -14.35 -0.08
C TYR A 201 25.38 -14.90 1.08
N ASN A 202 26.72 -14.71 1.04
CA ASN A 202 27.60 -15.15 2.10
C ASN A 202 27.25 -14.48 3.43
N ALA A 203 27.03 -13.15 3.42
CA ALA A 203 26.66 -12.41 4.61
C ALA A 203 25.30 -12.88 5.22
N MET A 204 24.29 -13.14 4.37
CA MET A 204 23.02 -13.72 4.84
C MET A 204 23.22 -15.10 5.49
N TYR A 205 24.06 -15.93 4.89
CA TYR A 205 24.34 -17.25 5.43
C TYR A 205 25.14 -17.22 6.71
N GLU A 206 26.19 -16.41 6.78
CA GLU A 206 27.06 -16.28 7.96
C GLU A 206 26.29 -15.72 9.17
N GLU A 207 25.39 -14.76 8.95
CA GLU A 207 24.68 -14.08 10.06
C GLU A 207 23.40 -14.79 10.47
N PHE A 208 22.65 -15.34 9.51
CA PHE A 208 21.31 -15.88 9.78
C PHE A 208 21.14 -17.35 9.37
N GLY A 209 22.14 -17.94 8.73
CA GLY A 209 22.03 -19.29 8.17
C GLY A 209 21.14 -19.38 6.93
N TYR A 210 20.81 -18.24 6.28
CA TYR A 210 19.93 -18.22 5.12
C TYR A 210 20.68 -18.55 3.83
N THR A 211 20.25 -19.59 3.14
CA THR A 211 20.68 -19.86 1.78
C THR A 211 19.98 -18.92 0.77
N PRO A 212 20.48 -18.76 -0.45
CA PRO A 212 19.84 -17.90 -1.45
C PRO A 212 18.37 -18.18 -1.72
N GLU A 213 17.88 -19.37 -1.44
CA GLU A 213 16.47 -19.77 -1.64
C GLU A 213 15.49 -18.97 -0.78
N ILE A 214 15.94 -18.37 0.33
CA ILE A 214 15.12 -17.50 1.19
C ILE A 214 14.57 -16.30 0.39
N LEU A 215 15.25 -15.89 -0.69
CA LEU A 215 14.89 -14.72 -1.49
C LEU A 215 13.64 -14.95 -2.36
N LYS A 216 13.08 -16.15 -2.39
CA LYS A 216 11.91 -16.47 -3.20
C LYS A 216 10.70 -15.59 -2.91
N ASP A 217 10.47 -15.25 -1.64
CA ASP A 217 9.32 -14.46 -1.19
C ASP A 217 9.73 -13.07 -0.68
N ILE A 218 10.94 -12.63 -1.04
CA ILE A 218 11.46 -11.30 -0.69
C ILE A 218 11.22 -10.31 -1.84
N PRO A 219 10.56 -9.19 -1.61
CA PRO A 219 10.38 -8.15 -2.62
C PRO A 219 11.69 -7.68 -3.24
N GLY A 220 11.67 -7.46 -4.54
CA GLY A 220 12.83 -6.97 -5.29
C GLY A 220 13.71 -8.07 -5.89
N PHE A 221 13.68 -9.27 -5.33
CA PHE A 221 14.44 -10.41 -5.85
C PHE A 221 13.59 -11.31 -6.73
N PHE A 222 14.22 -11.91 -7.72
CA PHE A 222 13.59 -12.85 -8.67
C PHE A 222 14.59 -13.90 -9.13
N CYS A 223 14.10 -15.09 -9.42
CA CYS A 223 14.88 -16.16 -9.97
C CYS A 223 14.66 -16.25 -11.47
N THR A 224 15.73 -16.34 -12.25
CA THR A 224 15.66 -16.67 -13.67
C THR A 224 15.68 -18.21 -13.80
N GLU A 225 14.72 -18.77 -14.56
CA GLU A 225 14.70 -20.21 -14.83
C GLU A 225 16.05 -20.67 -15.39
N ASN A 226 16.55 -21.77 -14.86
CA ASN A 226 17.81 -22.43 -15.25
C ASN A 226 19.13 -21.76 -14.81
N CYS A 227 19.12 -20.66 -14.08
CA CYS A 227 20.34 -20.11 -13.48
C CYS A 227 20.56 -20.69 -12.09
N LYS A 228 21.61 -21.50 -11.94
CA LYS A 228 21.99 -22.09 -10.65
C LYS A 228 23.45 -21.80 -10.36
N MET A 229 23.82 -21.84 -9.10
CA MET A 229 25.19 -21.73 -8.62
C MET A 229 25.46 -22.74 -7.51
N ASP A 230 26.71 -23.13 -7.36
CA ASP A 230 27.12 -23.88 -6.21
C ASP A 230 27.40 -22.92 -5.05
N PHE A 231 26.83 -23.26 -3.90
CA PHE A 231 26.88 -22.44 -2.69
C PHE A 231 27.44 -23.26 -1.53
N GLN A 232 28.48 -22.72 -0.88
CA GLN A 232 29.14 -23.40 0.22
C GLN A 232 28.38 -23.20 1.51
N THR A 233 27.98 -24.29 2.15
CA THR A 233 27.37 -24.32 3.49
C THR A 233 28.29 -25.01 4.50
N LYS A 234 27.92 -24.96 5.78
CA LYS A 234 28.63 -25.69 6.85
C LYS A 234 28.58 -27.21 6.67
N ASP A 235 27.53 -27.71 6.03
CA ASP A 235 27.27 -29.13 5.80
C ASP A 235 27.78 -29.62 4.45
N GLY A 236 28.41 -28.74 3.66
CA GLY A 236 28.95 -29.04 2.34
C GLY A 236 28.42 -28.12 1.26
N GLU A 237 28.80 -28.39 0.02
CA GLU A 237 28.39 -27.61 -1.15
C GLU A 237 26.98 -28.02 -1.61
N ILE A 238 26.12 -27.05 -1.88
CA ILE A 238 24.76 -27.26 -2.41
C ILE A 238 24.57 -26.45 -3.70
N THR A 239 23.74 -26.93 -4.60
CA THR A 239 23.37 -26.21 -5.83
C THR A 239 22.06 -25.48 -5.61
N VAL A 240 22.07 -24.16 -5.66
CA VAL A 240 20.91 -23.28 -5.40
C VAL A 240 20.55 -22.43 -6.61
N PRO A 241 19.28 -22.00 -6.77
CA PRO A 241 18.88 -21.01 -7.76
C PRO A 241 19.59 -19.65 -7.53
N ILE A 242 19.91 -18.96 -8.60
CA ILE A 242 20.40 -17.57 -8.50
C ILE A 242 19.21 -16.63 -8.44
N TYR A 243 19.11 -15.86 -7.37
CA TYR A 243 18.16 -14.77 -7.20
C TYR A 243 18.83 -13.44 -7.49
N ALA A 244 18.39 -12.78 -8.54
CA ALA A 244 18.89 -11.46 -8.95
C ALA A 244 17.89 -10.36 -8.55
N TYR A 245 18.26 -9.12 -8.79
CA TYR A 245 17.38 -7.97 -8.67
C TYR A 245 17.55 -7.03 -9.88
N ARG A 246 16.48 -6.29 -10.20
CA ARG A 246 16.58 -5.27 -11.23
C ARG A 246 17.33 -4.06 -10.69
N ARG A 247 18.43 -3.72 -11.34
CA ARG A 247 19.23 -2.56 -10.98
C ARG A 247 18.42 -1.27 -11.17
N GLN A 248 18.60 -0.37 -10.23
CA GLN A 248 18.13 1.01 -10.26
C GLN A 248 19.31 1.94 -10.00
N GLU A 249 19.11 3.24 -10.18
CA GLU A 249 20.04 4.29 -9.77
C GLU A 249 19.30 5.24 -8.87
N GLY A 250 19.78 5.39 -7.63
CA GLY A 250 19.08 6.20 -6.64
C GLY A 250 19.39 5.88 -5.19
N ILE A 251 18.72 6.62 -4.34
CA ILE A 251 18.80 6.49 -2.89
C ILE A 251 17.76 5.49 -2.40
N CYS A 252 18.20 4.46 -1.73
CA CYS A 252 17.36 3.49 -1.05
C CYS A 252 16.96 3.98 0.34
N ILE A 253 15.69 3.87 0.64
CA ILE A 253 15.05 4.31 1.88
C ILE A 253 14.41 3.09 2.55
N PRO A 254 15.03 2.52 3.59
CA PRO A 254 14.44 1.41 4.34
C PRO A 254 13.20 1.88 5.10
N MET A 255 12.06 1.22 4.89
CA MET A 255 10.82 1.46 5.61
C MET A 255 10.78 0.58 6.84
N LYS A 256 10.66 1.19 8.02
CA LYS A 256 10.73 0.51 9.32
C LYS A 256 9.38 0.53 10.01
N ASN A 257 8.92 -0.62 10.50
CA ASN A 257 7.74 -0.71 11.36
C ASN A 257 8.01 -0.12 12.77
N ALA A 258 7.01 -0.10 13.63
CA ALA A 258 7.11 0.40 15.00
C ALA A 258 8.22 -0.28 15.83
N LYS A 259 8.50 -1.56 15.56
CA LYS A 259 9.57 -2.31 16.25
C LYS A 259 10.97 -1.99 15.71
N GLY A 260 11.06 -1.26 14.59
CA GLY A 260 12.31 -0.90 13.92
C GLY A 260 12.76 -1.91 12.88
N GLN A 261 11.93 -2.91 12.56
CA GLN A 261 12.22 -3.92 11.55
C GLN A 261 11.97 -3.35 10.15
N ILE A 262 12.87 -3.63 9.21
CA ILE A 262 12.75 -3.19 7.83
C ILE A 262 11.70 -4.05 7.13
N ALA A 263 10.58 -3.44 6.78
CA ALA A 263 9.44 -4.10 6.14
C ALA A 263 9.44 -3.94 4.60
N GLY A 264 10.28 -3.06 4.06
CA GLY A 264 10.42 -2.82 2.64
C GLY A 264 11.44 -1.73 2.35
N ILE A 265 11.75 -1.54 1.08
CA ILE A 265 12.68 -0.51 0.62
C ILE A 265 12.01 0.30 -0.48
N GLN A 266 11.97 1.62 -0.30
CA GLN A 266 11.59 2.55 -1.35
C GLN A 266 12.86 3.12 -1.99
N ILE A 267 12.84 3.36 -3.29
CA ILE A 267 13.98 3.90 -4.04
C ILE A 267 13.56 5.25 -4.60
N ARG A 268 14.29 6.30 -4.22
CA ARG A 268 14.22 7.58 -4.91
C ARG A 268 15.19 7.55 -6.07
N LEU A 269 14.66 7.58 -7.28
CA LEU A 269 15.47 7.57 -8.50
C LEU A 269 16.25 8.88 -8.67
N ASP A 270 17.46 8.79 -9.16
CA ASP A 270 18.32 9.95 -9.47
C ASP A 270 17.74 10.70 -10.65
N GLU A 271 17.38 9.98 -11.71
CA GLU A 271 16.76 10.53 -12.90
C GLU A 271 15.39 9.91 -13.14
N THR A 272 14.45 10.71 -13.58
CA THR A 272 13.13 10.25 -14.01
C THR A 272 12.57 11.15 -15.11
N HIS A 273 11.97 10.55 -16.12
CA HIS A 273 11.23 11.26 -17.15
C HIS A 273 9.81 11.67 -16.73
N ASP A 274 9.35 11.16 -15.58
CA ASP A 274 8.01 11.41 -15.03
C ASP A 274 8.13 11.60 -13.52
N ASP A 275 7.91 12.82 -13.05
CA ASP A 275 7.96 13.18 -11.63
C ASP A 275 7.02 12.33 -10.75
N SER A 276 5.95 11.78 -11.32
CA SER A 276 5.06 10.87 -10.62
C SER A 276 5.70 9.52 -10.28
N ARG A 277 6.85 9.21 -10.87
CA ARG A 277 7.62 7.97 -10.68
C ARG A 277 8.97 8.21 -10.01
N ARG A 278 9.18 9.34 -9.38
CA ARG A 278 10.42 9.66 -8.67
C ARG A 278 10.72 8.68 -7.54
N TYR A 279 9.70 8.14 -6.93
CA TYR A 279 9.79 7.12 -5.89
C TYR A 279 9.18 5.82 -6.41
N ILE A 280 9.95 4.75 -6.36
CA ILE A 280 9.51 3.40 -6.71
C ILE A 280 9.79 2.45 -5.54
N TRP A 281 9.10 1.32 -5.52
CA TRP A 281 9.38 0.27 -4.56
C TRP A 281 10.47 -0.68 -5.08
N PHE A 282 11.31 -1.16 -4.18
CA PHE A 282 12.15 -2.33 -4.43
C PHE A 282 11.22 -3.54 -4.49
N SER A 283 10.88 -3.94 -5.69
CA SER A 283 9.85 -4.93 -6.01
C SER A 283 10.30 -5.71 -7.24
N SER A 284 9.91 -6.96 -7.33
CA SER A 284 10.15 -7.82 -8.49
C SER A 284 8.90 -8.12 -9.31
N THR A 285 7.83 -7.33 -9.14
CA THR A 285 6.62 -7.41 -9.97
C THR A 285 6.64 -6.36 -11.07
N PHE A 286 7.44 -6.58 -12.14
CA PHE A 286 7.53 -5.67 -13.28
C PHE A 286 6.81 -6.24 -14.50
N ALA A 287 6.03 -5.39 -15.20
CA ALA A 287 5.45 -5.75 -16.49
C ALA A 287 6.47 -5.63 -17.60
N ASP A 288 6.45 -6.58 -18.50
CA ASP A 288 7.05 -6.40 -19.81
C ASP A 288 6.41 -5.23 -20.56
N ALA A 289 7.20 -4.52 -21.36
CA ALA A 289 6.73 -3.33 -22.06
C ALA A 289 5.77 -3.67 -23.22
N GLU A 290 5.97 -4.84 -23.85
CA GLU A 290 5.24 -5.23 -25.07
C GLU A 290 4.00 -6.07 -24.73
N ASP A 291 4.17 -7.20 -24.04
CA ASP A 291 3.09 -8.16 -23.77
C ASP A 291 2.41 -7.94 -22.41
N LYS A 292 2.96 -7.04 -21.57
CA LYS A 292 2.47 -6.74 -20.21
C LYS A 292 2.52 -7.91 -19.25
N SER A 293 3.11 -9.03 -19.65
CA SER A 293 3.38 -10.14 -18.74
C SER A 293 4.36 -9.74 -17.65
N ASN A 294 4.45 -10.50 -16.56
CA ASN A 294 5.53 -10.29 -15.62
C ASN A 294 6.83 -10.85 -16.19
N MET A 295 7.84 -9.99 -16.26
CA MET A 295 9.20 -10.38 -16.70
C MET A 295 9.84 -11.43 -15.80
N TYR A 296 9.34 -11.62 -14.57
CA TYR A 296 9.95 -12.45 -13.55
C TYR A 296 8.93 -13.41 -12.94
N ILE A 297 9.16 -14.72 -13.11
CA ILE A 297 8.20 -15.79 -12.77
C ILE A 297 7.89 -15.82 -11.28
N ASN A 298 8.88 -15.55 -10.42
CA ASN A 298 8.76 -15.63 -8.96
C ASN A 298 8.92 -14.24 -8.29
N GLY A 299 8.46 -13.19 -8.95
CA GLY A 299 8.57 -11.85 -8.40
C GLY A 299 7.56 -11.58 -7.28
N THR A 300 8.01 -10.91 -6.23
CA THR A 300 7.21 -10.54 -5.04
C THR A 300 7.03 -9.04 -4.95
N GLY A 301 5.82 -8.58 -4.63
CA GLY A 301 5.47 -7.18 -4.46
C GLY A 301 5.94 -6.60 -3.12
N ALA A 302 6.25 -5.30 -3.09
CA ALA A 302 6.73 -4.64 -1.88
C ALA A 302 5.66 -4.44 -0.79
N GLY A 303 4.37 -4.47 -1.14
CA GLY A 303 3.27 -4.33 -0.19
C GLY A 303 3.04 -2.93 0.38
N ALA A 304 3.83 -1.95 -0.03
CA ALA A 304 3.76 -0.57 0.45
C ALA A 304 3.64 -0.46 1.99
N PRO A 305 4.61 -0.98 2.75
CA PRO A 305 4.55 -0.98 4.21
C PRO A 305 4.52 0.42 4.77
N LEU A 306 3.93 0.55 5.96
CA LEU A 306 4.02 1.76 6.76
C LEU A 306 5.45 1.96 7.24
N ASP A 307 5.77 3.20 7.56
CA ASP A 307 7.09 3.59 8.00
C ASP A 307 7.00 4.44 9.27
N VAL A 308 7.59 3.98 10.36
CA VAL A 308 7.56 4.63 11.67
C VAL A 308 8.88 5.31 11.95
N VAL A 309 8.82 6.61 12.18
CA VAL A 309 9.98 7.46 12.45
C VAL A 309 9.93 7.92 13.92
N TYR A 310 10.95 7.57 14.67
CA TYR A 310 11.13 8.03 16.05
C TYR A 310 12.02 9.27 16.07
N PRO A 311 11.71 10.28 16.93
CA PRO A 311 12.66 11.35 17.24
C PRO A 311 13.81 10.82 18.10
N GLU A 312 14.93 11.54 18.13
CA GLU A 312 16.02 11.21 19.05
C GLU A 312 15.54 11.15 20.50
N LYS A 313 14.65 12.06 20.88
CA LYS A 313 13.99 12.09 22.19
C LYS A 313 12.50 12.40 21.99
N ILE A 314 11.65 11.53 22.50
CA ILE A 314 10.20 11.79 22.52
C ILE A 314 9.92 12.89 23.55
N LYS A 315 9.35 13.99 23.09
CA LYS A 315 8.97 15.15 23.92
C LYS A 315 7.48 15.20 24.19
N HIS A 316 6.68 14.69 23.24
CA HIS A 316 5.21 14.72 23.30
C HIS A 316 4.64 13.38 22.90
N THR A 317 3.48 13.02 23.47
CA THR A 317 2.76 11.76 23.20
C THR A 317 1.78 11.88 22.02
N THR A 318 1.86 12.96 21.25
CA THR A 318 1.11 13.13 20.01
C THR A 318 1.76 12.29 18.90
N LEU A 319 0.94 11.51 18.20
CA LEU A 319 1.38 10.78 17.01
C LEU A 319 1.04 11.61 15.76
N PHE A 320 1.97 11.74 14.85
CA PHE A 320 1.71 12.32 13.54
C PHE A 320 1.57 11.23 12.47
N ILE A 321 0.66 11.43 11.51
CA ILE A 321 0.52 10.60 10.31
C ILE A 321 0.66 11.52 9.10
N THR A 322 1.62 11.23 8.21
CA THR A 322 1.91 12.05 7.04
C THR A 322 2.24 11.20 5.81
N GLU A 323 2.54 11.83 4.68
CA GLU A 323 2.94 11.17 3.45
C GLU A 323 4.46 11.26 3.25
N GLY A 324 5.16 10.13 3.32
CA GLY A 324 6.57 10.01 2.98
C GLY A 324 7.55 10.29 4.13
N ARG A 325 8.70 9.60 4.07
CA ARG A 325 9.75 9.56 5.08
C ARG A 325 10.31 10.93 5.47
N PHE A 326 10.60 11.79 4.51
CA PHE A 326 11.23 13.09 4.79
C PHE A 326 10.36 14.00 5.64
N LYS A 327 9.04 14.00 5.39
CA LYS A 327 8.07 14.74 6.22
C LYS A 327 8.00 14.18 7.64
N SER A 328 7.94 12.85 7.76
CA SER A 328 7.96 12.19 9.08
C SER A 328 9.23 12.51 9.87
N ARG A 329 10.40 12.48 9.23
CA ARG A 329 11.67 12.83 9.91
C ARG A 329 11.69 14.30 10.31
N LYS A 330 11.20 15.21 9.45
CA LYS A 330 11.11 16.64 9.78
C LYS A 330 10.19 16.91 10.97
N ILE A 331 9.02 16.24 11.02
CA ILE A 331 8.09 16.28 12.16
C ILE A 331 8.79 15.76 13.43
N ALA A 332 9.41 14.60 13.35
CA ALA A 332 10.08 13.98 14.49
C ALA A 332 11.18 14.89 15.07
N ASN A 333 12.03 15.46 14.23
CA ASN A 333 13.09 16.35 14.64
C ASN A 333 12.57 17.69 15.20
N THR A 334 11.51 18.26 14.62
CA THR A 334 10.98 19.57 15.03
C THR A 334 10.16 19.46 16.31
N TYR A 335 9.24 18.52 16.37
CA TYR A 335 8.27 18.44 17.48
C TYR A 335 8.66 17.40 18.53
N GLY A 336 9.61 16.52 18.27
CA GLY A 336 9.93 15.41 19.17
C GLY A 336 8.77 14.43 19.32
N CYS A 337 8.00 14.23 18.27
CA CYS A 337 6.87 13.30 18.21
C CYS A 337 7.18 12.09 17.33
N VAL A 338 6.62 10.94 17.66
CA VAL A 338 6.64 9.79 16.75
C VAL A 338 5.76 10.10 15.53
N SER A 339 6.19 9.70 14.35
CA SER A 339 5.45 9.92 13.11
C SER A 339 5.34 8.63 12.29
N ILE A 340 4.15 8.33 11.80
CA ILE A 340 3.91 7.28 10.80
C ILE A 340 3.85 7.91 9.42
N SER A 341 4.62 7.37 8.50
CA SER A 341 4.63 7.75 7.09
C SER A 341 3.83 6.73 6.28
N VAL A 342 2.73 7.17 5.67
CA VAL A 342 2.04 6.37 4.65
C VAL A 342 2.70 6.62 3.31
N GLN A 343 2.95 5.55 2.55
CA GLN A 343 3.59 5.66 1.24
C GLN A 343 2.52 5.77 0.14
N GLY A 344 1.78 6.88 0.18
CA GLY A 344 0.58 7.14 -0.61
C GLY A 344 -0.69 7.04 0.24
N ILE A 345 -1.62 7.96 0.02
CA ILE A 345 -2.81 8.21 0.85
C ILE A 345 -3.73 7.00 1.08
N GLY A 346 -3.66 5.97 0.25
CA GLY A 346 -4.45 4.73 0.38
C GLY A 346 -3.70 3.59 1.09
N ASN A 347 -2.42 3.76 1.41
CA ASN A 347 -1.56 2.70 1.95
C ASN A 347 -1.44 2.82 3.47
N TRP A 348 -2.56 2.71 4.18
CA TRP A 348 -2.63 2.78 5.65
C TRP A 348 -3.07 1.46 6.30
N ARG A 349 -2.92 0.34 5.57
CA ARG A 349 -3.21 -1.00 6.13
C ARG A 349 -2.36 -1.27 7.36
N ASN A 350 -2.94 -1.91 8.36
CA ASN A 350 -2.33 -2.27 9.64
C ASN A 350 -1.85 -1.07 10.47
N ILE A 351 -2.33 0.15 10.20
CA ILE A 351 -1.95 1.35 10.96
C ILE A 351 -2.33 1.22 12.45
N GLU A 352 -3.40 0.49 12.75
CA GLU A 352 -3.85 0.23 14.12
C GLU A 352 -2.83 -0.62 14.87
N GLN A 353 -2.24 -1.60 14.20
CA GLN A 353 -1.20 -2.43 14.82
C GLN A 353 0.07 -1.62 15.06
N GLU A 354 0.49 -0.79 14.11
CA GLU A 354 1.64 0.09 14.29
C GLU A 354 1.43 1.06 15.47
N ILE A 355 0.22 1.60 15.66
CA ILE A 355 -0.09 2.46 16.82
C ILE A 355 0.05 1.67 18.13
N LYS A 356 -0.49 0.46 18.22
CA LYS A 356 -0.35 -0.41 19.41
C LYS A 356 1.11 -0.76 19.68
N ASP A 357 1.85 -1.11 18.65
CA ASP A 357 3.28 -1.44 18.77
C ASP A 357 4.14 -0.22 19.17
N ILE A 358 3.77 1.01 18.76
CA ILE A 358 4.40 2.25 19.23
C ILE A 358 4.12 2.44 20.72
N GLU A 359 2.89 2.29 21.18
CA GLU A 359 2.52 2.43 22.60
C GLU A 359 3.24 1.38 23.46
N GLU A 360 3.30 0.13 23.01
CA GLU A 360 4.03 -0.94 23.68
C GLU A 360 5.53 -0.62 23.80
N LYS A 361 6.15 -0.23 22.70
CA LYS A 361 7.60 0.06 22.65
C LYS A 361 7.99 1.27 23.48
N THR A 362 7.17 2.32 23.46
CA THR A 362 7.49 3.59 24.12
C THR A 362 7.01 3.67 25.58
N GLY A 363 6.02 2.85 25.93
CA GLY A 363 5.30 2.94 27.21
C GLY A 363 4.42 4.20 27.32
N TYR A 364 4.18 4.92 26.23
CA TYR A 364 3.35 6.12 26.20
C TYR A 364 1.94 5.80 25.71
N ASP A 365 0.94 6.38 26.38
CA ASP A 365 -0.44 6.42 25.89
C ASP A 365 -0.59 7.58 24.90
N ILE A 366 -0.79 7.25 23.62
CA ILE A 366 -1.03 8.22 22.54
C ILE A 366 -2.46 8.73 22.67
N LYS A 367 -2.63 9.99 23.10
CA LYS A 367 -3.95 10.62 23.26
C LYS A 367 -4.41 11.36 22.02
N HIS A 368 -3.47 11.88 21.24
CA HIS A 368 -3.74 12.72 20.08
C HIS A 368 -3.06 12.17 18.84
N ILE A 369 -3.82 12.08 17.75
CA ILE A 369 -3.32 11.74 16.42
C ILE A 369 -3.49 12.96 15.52
N CYS A 370 -2.41 13.47 14.94
CA CYS A 370 -2.41 14.59 14.02
C CYS A 370 -2.14 14.10 12.59
N ILE A 371 -3.09 14.31 11.69
CA ILE A 371 -2.95 13.99 10.27
C ILE A 371 -2.38 15.20 9.55
N ALA A 372 -1.18 15.06 8.98
CA ALA A 372 -0.45 16.12 8.29
C ALA A 372 -0.16 15.71 6.83
N TYR A 373 -1.22 15.50 6.04
CA TYR A 373 -1.13 15.23 4.62
C TYR A 373 -0.79 16.50 3.84
N ASP A 374 -0.47 16.38 2.56
CA ASP A 374 -0.21 17.53 1.70
C ASP A 374 -1.38 18.51 1.67
N ALA A 375 -1.09 19.78 1.49
CA ALA A 375 -2.09 20.89 1.52
C ALA A 375 -3.29 20.64 0.58
N ASP A 376 -3.11 19.82 -0.46
CA ASP A 376 -4.17 19.52 -1.42
C ASP A 376 -5.29 18.63 -0.83
N MET A 377 -5.11 18.04 0.34
CA MET A 377 -6.18 17.34 1.08
C MET A 377 -7.41 18.22 1.24
N SER A 378 -7.22 19.52 1.41
CA SER A 378 -8.30 20.51 1.59
C SER A 378 -9.24 20.65 0.37
N TYR A 379 -8.81 20.22 -0.82
CA TYR A 379 -9.59 20.36 -2.06
C TYR A 379 -9.51 19.17 -3.00
N ASN A 380 -8.83 18.10 -2.62
CA ASN A 380 -8.73 16.87 -3.39
C ASN A 380 -9.65 15.81 -2.79
N ILE A 381 -10.81 15.59 -3.42
CA ILE A 381 -11.83 14.67 -2.91
C ILE A 381 -11.34 13.22 -2.75
N ASN A 382 -10.39 12.78 -3.58
CA ASN A 382 -9.84 11.43 -3.46
C ASN A 382 -8.94 11.32 -2.22
N VAL A 383 -8.12 12.34 -1.94
CA VAL A 383 -7.30 12.40 -0.72
C VAL A 383 -8.20 12.43 0.51
N TYR A 384 -9.20 13.31 0.51
CA TYR A 384 -10.18 13.39 1.60
C TYR A 384 -10.90 12.06 1.85
N ASN A 385 -11.33 11.35 0.81
CA ASN A 385 -12.02 10.07 0.97
C ASN A 385 -11.13 9.01 1.62
N GLN A 386 -9.84 8.95 1.28
CA GLN A 386 -8.90 8.03 1.93
C GLN A 386 -8.61 8.45 3.38
N PHE A 387 -8.37 9.74 3.60
CA PHE A 387 -8.26 10.31 4.94
C PHE A 387 -9.47 9.95 5.81
N LYS A 388 -10.68 10.15 5.30
CA LYS A 388 -11.92 9.85 6.03
C LYS A 388 -12.02 8.38 6.39
N LYS A 389 -11.77 7.47 5.45
CA LYS A 389 -11.80 6.01 5.72
C LYS A 389 -10.81 5.61 6.80
N MET A 390 -9.56 6.08 6.72
CA MET A 390 -8.54 5.81 7.72
C MET A 390 -8.93 6.34 9.10
N THR A 391 -9.36 7.60 9.17
CA THR A 391 -9.68 8.24 10.44
C THR A 391 -10.96 7.73 11.08
N ASP A 392 -11.96 7.34 10.28
CA ASP A 392 -13.17 6.68 10.79
C ASP A 392 -12.81 5.33 11.42
N LYS A 393 -11.95 4.52 10.77
CA LYS A 393 -11.47 3.26 11.33
C LYS A 393 -10.65 3.47 12.61
N LEU A 394 -9.78 4.47 12.65
CA LEU A 394 -9.04 4.81 13.86
C LEU A 394 -9.96 5.24 15.02
N LYS A 395 -11.06 5.94 14.73
CA LYS A 395 -12.08 6.31 15.72
C LYS A 395 -12.87 5.11 16.23
N GLU A 396 -13.12 4.12 15.40
CA GLU A 396 -13.80 2.87 15.79
C GLU A 396 -12.91 2.00 16.70
N GLU A 397 -11.60 1.96 16.43
CA GLU A 397 -10.65 1.12 17.16
C GLU A 397 -10.11 1.77 18.44
N PHE A 398 -10.01 3.11 18.47
CA PHE A 398 -9.35 3.84 19.56
C PHE A 398 -10.19 5.01 20.07
N ASP A 399 -10.19 5.21 21.39
CA ASP A 399 -10.72 6.44 22.02
C ASP A 399 -9.64 7.53 22.03
N LYS A 400 -9.21 7.96 20.83
CA LYS A 400 -8.17 9.00 20.65
C LYS A 400 -8.73 10.22 19.93
N ASN A 401 -8.20 11.39 20.28
CA ASN A 401 -8.56 12.62 19.57
C ASN A 401 -7.79 12.71 18.25
N ILE A 402 -8.50 12.89 17.15
CA ILE A 402 -7.91 13.00 15.82
C ILE A 402 -8.03 14.44 15.34
N TYR A 403 -6.89 15.03 14.97
CA TYR A 403 -6.78 16.37 14.43
C TYR A 403 -6.25 16.34 13.00
N VAL A 404 -6.61 17.35 12.25
CA VAL A 404 -6.14 17.61 10.89
C VAL A 404 -5.25 18.83 10.91
N CYS A 405 -4.02 18.69 10.45
CA CYS A 405 -3.11 19.82 10.25
C CYS A 405 -3.39 20.45 8.89
N MET A 406 -3.54 21.76 8.85
CA MET A 406 -3.87 22.52 7.64
C MET A 406 -3.06 23.79 7.58
N TRP A 407 -2.76 24.24 6.38
CA TRP A 407 -2.04 25.48 6.10
C TRP A 407 -2.37 26.03 4.72
N ALA A 408 -2.03 27.28 4.48
CA ALA A 408 -2.17 27.93 3.18
C ALA A 408 -1.22 27.28 2.16
N THR A 409 -1.73 26.95 0.98
CA THR A 409 -0.95 26.25 -0.07
C THR A 409 0.26 27.06 -0.56
N GLU A 410 0.24 28.38 -0.39
CA GLU A 410 1.36 29.26 -0.72
C GLU A 410 2.54 29.13 0.24
N LEU A 411 2.33 28.59 1.44
CA LEU A 411 3.39 28.37 2.42
C LEU A 411 4.26 27.16 2.07
N GLY A 412 3.71 26.19 1.36
CA GLY A 412 4.37 24.97 0.94
C GLY A 412 3.37 23.87 0.60
N LYS A 413 3.83 22.87 -0.13
CA LYS A 413 3.01 21.71 -0.47
C LYS A 413 2.88 20.75 0.71
N GLY A 414 4.00 20.41 1.35
CA GLY A 414 4.10 19.50 2.47
C GLY A 414 4.41 20.21 3.79
N ILE A 415 4.20 19.52 4.89
CA ILE A 415 4.56 20.04 6.22
C ILE A 415 6.08 20.29 6.36
N ASP A 416 6.90 19.51 5.67
CA ASP A 416 8.35 19.69 5.63
C ASP A 416 8.75 21.06 5.08
N ASP A 417 8.10 21.55 4.00
CA ASP A 417 8.36 22.88 3.44
C ASP A 417 8.08 23.99 4.46
N ILE A 418 7.02 23.82 5.25
CA ILE A 418 6.59 24.81 6.26
C ILE A 418 7.55 24.85 7.44
N LEU A 419 7.92 23.67 7.93
CA LEU A 419 8.82 23.54 9.06
C LEU A 419 10.26 23.95 8.71
N GLU A 420 10.70 23.74 7.48
CA GLU A 420 12.01 24.16 6.99
C GLU A 420 12.12 25.68 6.96
N ASN A 421 11.05 26.38 6.59
CA ASN A 421 10.96 27.83 6.57
C ASN A 421 10.64 28.46 7.94
N ASN A 422 10.68 27.69 9.03
CA ASN A 422 10.34 28.13 10.40
C ASN A 422 8.94 28.76 10.51
N LYS A 423 7.98 28.25 9.74
CA LYS A 423 6.58 28.72 9.72
C LYS A 423 5.61 27.74 10.39
N GLY A 424 6.11 26.94 11.34
CA GLY A 424 5.29 25.96 12.08
C GLY A 424 4.11 26.58 12.83
N ASP A 425 4.23 27.84 13.25
CA ASP A 425 3.15 28.65 13.84
C ASP A 425 2.01 28.99 12.89
N MET A 426 2.18 28.74 11.60
CA MET A 426 1.17 28.92 10.57
C MET A 426 0.41 27.65 10.23
N ILE A 427 0.67 26.56 10.94
CA ILE A 427 -0.06 25.28 10.82
C ILE A 427 -1.24 25.32 11.79
N ASP A 428 -2.44 25.34 11.23
CA ASP A 428 -3.68 25.22 11.99
C ASP A 428 -4.02 23.74 12.25
N ARG A 429 -4.66 23.48 13.39
CA ARG A 429 -5.18 22.15 13.75
C ARG A 429 -6.68 22.25 13.94
N MET A 430 -7.40 21.36 13.27
CA MET A 430 -8.86 21.24 13.37
C MET A 430 -9.21 19.84 13.82
N GLU A 431 -10.18 19.69 14.73
CA GLU A 431 -10.69 18.38 15.08
C GLU A 431 -11.33 17.71 13.86
N LYS A 432 -11.13 16.40 13.72
CA LYS A 432 -11.62 15.61 12.58
C LYS A 432 -13.10 15.80 12.30
N THR A 433 -13.95 15.81 13.35
CA THR A 433 -15.40 15.98 13.20
C THR A 433 -15.78 17.35 12.67
N GLN A 434 -15.06 18.38 13.07
CA GLN A 434 -15.24 19.76 12.54
C GLN A 434 -14.77 19.82 11.08
N PHE A 435 -13.64 19.19 10.77
CA PHE A 435 -13.12 19.15 9.40
C PHE A 435 -14.08 18.41 8.46
N ASP A 436 -14.62 17.27 8.87
CA ASP A 436 -15.60 16.51 8.08
C ASP A 436 -16.87 17.33 7.80
N SER A 437 -17.41 18.01 8.82
CA SER A 437 -18.58 18.86 8.68
C SER A 437 -18.31 20.04 7.74
N TYR A 438 -17.17 20.68 7.90
CA TYR A 438 -16.71 21.75 7.05
C TYR A 438 -16.53 21.29 5.59
N TYR A 439 -15.88 20.16 5.37
CA TYR A 439 -15.64 19.60 4.04
C TYR A 439 -16.96 19.25 3.33
N ALA A 440 -17.91 18.65 4.04
CA ALA A 440 -19.22 18.30 3.50
C ALA A 440 -20.03 19.54 3.07
N GLN A 441 -20.03 20.60 3.90
CA GLN A 441 -20.70 21.88 3.57
C GLN A 441 -20.07 22.53 2.33
N TYR A 442 -18.78 22.57 2.27
CA TYR A 442 -17.99 23.12 1.19
C TYR A 442 -18.21 22.38 -0.14
N VAL A 443 -18.17 21.05 -0.14
CA VAL A 443 -18.50 20.23 -1.33
C VAL A 443 -19.92 20.51 -1.80
N LYS A 444 -20.88 20.61 -0.87
CA LYS A 444 -22.27 20.95 -1.19
C LYS A 444 -22.39 22.33 -1.84
N MET A 445 -21.79 23.35 -1.25
CA MET A 445 -21.83 24.72 -1.78
C MET A 445 -21.26 24.82 -3.20
N VAL A 446 -20.11 24.17 -3.45
CA VAL A 446 -19.51 24.15 -4.79
C VAL A 446 -20.40 23.39 -5.77
N THR A 447 -20.97 22.27 -5.35
CA THR A 447 -21.87 21.44 -6.19
C THR A 447 -23.16 22.21 -6.56
N ASP A 448 -23.73 22.92 -5.59
CA ASP A 448 -24.97 23.71 -5.80
C ASP A 448 -24.70 24.89 -6.75
N LYS A 449 -23.54 25.54 -6.64
CA LYS A 449 -23.14 26.65 -7.48
C LYS A 449 -22.79 26.26 -8.91
N GLU A 450 -21.95 25.24 -9.08
CA GLU A 450 -21.39 24.87 -10.38
C GLU A 450 -22.24 23.78 -11.11
N GLY A 451 -23.16 23.15 -10.39
CA GLY A 451 -24.02 22.06 -10.86
C GLY A 451 -23.36 20.70 -10.75
N LYS A 452 -24.19 19.68 -10.51
CA LYS A 452 -23.72 18.28 -10.27
C LYS A 452 -22.89 17.70 -11.41
N LYS A 453 -23.21 18.03 -12.67
CA LYS A 453 -22.47 17.52 -13.83
C LYS A 453 -21.07 18.11 -13.90
N ALA A 454 -20.94 19.44 -13.81
CA ALA A 454 -19.65 20.13 -13.85
C ALA A 454 -18.75 19.70 -12.67
N PHE A 455 -19.33 19.57 -11.48
CA PHE A 455 -18.60 19.08 -10.30
C PHE A 455 -18.09 17.65 -10.48
N LYS A 456 -18.90 16.76 -11.03
CA LYS A 456 -18.49 15.35 -11.31
C LYS A 456 -17.34 15.26 -12.31
N GLU A 457 -17.32 16.14 -13.33
CA GLU A 457 -16.28 16.15 -14.36
C GLU A 457 -14.95 16.74 -13.87
N LYS A 458 -15.00 17.81 -13.07
CA LYS A 458 -13.80 18.56 -12.64
C LYS A 458 -13.85 18.95 -11.14
N PRO A 459 -13.96 17.99 -10.21
CA PRO A 459 -14.11 18.34 -8.78
C PRO A 459 -12.91 19.09 -8.21
N LYS A 460 -11.68 18.64 -8.46
CA LYS A 460 -10.46 19.22 -7.86
C LYS A 460 -10.24 20.70 -8.24
N PRO A 461 -10.31 21.13 -9.51
CA PRO A 461 -10.18 22.53 -9.87
C PRO A 461 -11.27 23.43 -9.26
N LEU A 462 -12.51 22.97 -9.22
CA LEU A 462 -13.63 23.73 -8.66
C LEU A 462 -13.48 23.90 -7.15
N LEU A 463 -13.13 22.83 -6.46
CA LEU A 463 -12.87 22.86 -5.02
C LEU A 463 -11.66 23.75 -4.69
N LYS A 464 -10.57 23.66 -5.46
CA LYS A 464 -9.39 24.52 -5.27
C LYS A 464 -9.74 25.99 -5.42
N ALA A 465 -10.43 26.36 -6.49
CA ALA A 465 -10.82 27.77 -6.73
C ALA A 465 -11.72 28.33 -5.63
N TYR A 466 -12.60 27.51 -5.06
CA TYR A 466 -13.41 27.90 -3.92
C TYR A 466 -12.57 28.01 -2.65
N PHE A 467 -11.70 27.03 -2.38
CA PHE A 467 -10.81 27.03 -1.23
C PHE A 467 -9.95 28.30 -1.19
N ASP A 468 -9.26 28.60 -2.28
CA ASP A 468 -8.38 29.77 -2.38
C ASP A 468 -9.14 31.08 -2.12
N ARG A 469 -10.38 31.21 -2.61
CA ARG A 469 -11.16 32.44 -2.52
C ARG A 469 -11.91 32.63 -1.20
N GLU A 470 -12.56 31.56 -0.71
CA GLU A 470 -13.54 31.70 0.38
C GLU A 470 -13.03 31.10 1.71
N VAL A 471 -12.09 30.18 1.64
CA VAL A 471 -11.65 29.39 2.81
C VAL A 471 -10.32 29.89 3.31
N LEU A 472 -9.33 29.93 2.44
CA LEU A 472 -7.97 30.34 2.76
C LEU A 472 -7.88 31.68 3.49
N PRO A 473 -8.64 32.74 3.12
CA PRO A 473 -8.62 33.99 3.84
C PRO A 473 -9.10 33.94 5.29
N LYS A 474 -9.80 32.84 5.67
CA LYS A 474 -10.34 32.64 7.02
C LYS A 474 -9.42 31.85 7.93
N PHE A 475 -8.41 31.14 7.38
CA PHE A 475 -7.46 30.32 8.15
C PHE A 475 -6.60 31.13 9.12
N ASN A 476 -6.30 32.36 8.85
CA ASN A 476 -5.46 33.21 9.71
C ASN A 476 -6.08 33.56 11.07
N LYS A 477 -7.24 32.99 11.43
CA LYS A 477 -7.95 33.31 12.68
C LYS A 477 -7.76 32.32 13.82
N TYR A 478 -7.08 31.19 13.61
CA TYR A 478 -6.98 30.13 14.62
C TYR A 478 -5.53 29.88 15.05
N LYS A 479 -4.84 30.92 15.53
CA LYS A 479 -3.42 30.86 15.90
C LYS A 479 -3.10 30.28 17.30
N ASP A 480 -4.10 29.94 18.10
CA ASP A 480 -3.89 29.72 19.55
C ASP A 480 -4.19 28.30 20.03
N ILE A 481 -3.90 27.23 19.23
CA ILE A 481 -3.97 25.86 19.73
C ILE A 481 -2.68 25.13 19.35
N VAL A 482 -1.63 25.39 20.09
CA VAL A 482 -0.41 24.57 20.15
C VAL A 482 -0.25 24.07 21.57
#